data_61e9c5961b89d5dc8dc587618a4837d6
#
_entry.id   61e9c5961b89d5dc8dc587618a4837d6
#
_cell.length_a   1.000
_cell.length_b   1.000
_cell.length_c   1.000
_cell.angle_alpha   90.00
_cell.angle_beta   90.00
_cell.angle_gamma   90.00
#
_symmetry.space_group_name_H-M   'P 1'
#
loop_
_entity.id
_entity.type
_entity.pdbx_description
1 polymer ?
#
loop_
_entity_poly.entity_id
_entity_poly.type
_entity_poly.pdbx_seq_one_letter_code
_entity_poly.pdbx_strand_id
1 'polypeptide(L)'
;MKPVLIMENISKTFPGVRALEGINFEIFPNEIVGLVGENGAGKSTLMKILAGVYQCDQGEITLRDQKVQIKNPQEARTLGIGMVFQEQAVLPNMMVYENIFLGREKIFIHNGLLDRRTMLKEAKKFCKKLVLIYLSKPTCMSLILWNVK
;
A
#
# COMPACT_ATOMS: atom_id res chain seq x y z
N MET A 1 -4.14 -14.81 -19.34
CA MET A 1 -4.67 -14.15 -18.12
C MET A 1 -4.59 -12.65 -18.35
N LYS A 2 -5.55 -11.86 -17.84
CA LYS A 2 -5.44 -10.41 -17.89
C LYS A 2 -4.68 -9.90 -16.67
N PRO A 3 -3.82 -8.86 -16.80
CA PRO A 3 -3.15 -8.26 -15.68
C PRO A 3 -4.16 -7.58 -14.73
N VAL A 4 -3.88 -7.61 -13.43
CA VAL A 4 -4.67 -6.92 -12.40
C VAL A 4 -4.28 -5.47 -12.26
N LEU A 5 -3.02 -5.14 -12.58
CA LEU A 5 -2.46 -3.81 -12.58
C LEU A 5 -1.65 -3.61 -13.87
N ILE A 6 -1.85 -2.47 -14.50
CA ILE A 6 -1.02 -2.00 -15.63
C ILE A 6 -0.65 -0.56 -15.36
N MET A 7 0.61 -0.23 -15.48
CA MET A 7 1.15 1.13 -15.47
C MET A 7 1.84 1.35 -16.82
N GLU A 8 1.35 2.31 -17.62
CA GLU A 8 1.81 2.54 -18.98
C GLU A 8 2.43 3.93 -19.12
N ASN A 9 3.63 3.98 -19.71
CA ASN A 9 4.37 5.22 -20.02
C ASN A 9 4.55 6.13 -18.79
N ILE A 10 4.74 5.55 -17.60
CA ILE A 10 4.87 6.31 -16.37
C ILE A 10 6.16 7.11 -16.35
N SER A 11 6.02 8.43 -16.27
CA SER A 11 7.15 9.36 -16.14
C SER A 11 7.01 10.21 -14.89
N LYS A 12 8.14 10.48 -14.22
CA LYS A 12 8.21 11.32 -13.04
C LYS A 12 9.53 12.08 -12.99
N THR A 13 9.43 13.40 -12.87
CA THR A 13 10.57 14.29 -12.71
C THR A 13 10.48 15.00 -11.36
N PHE A 14 11.60 15.09 -10.67
CA PHE A 14 11.79 15.93 -9.49
C PHE A 14 12.78 17.04 -9.85
N PRO A 15 12.87 18.13 -9.08
CA PRO A 15 13.84 19.19 -9.36
C PRO A 15 15.25 18.62 -9.54
N GLY A 16 15.79 18.76 -10.75
CA GLY A 16 17.13 18.30 -11.13
C GLY A 16 17.28 16.80 -11.44
N VAL A 17 16.22 15.98 -11.30
CA VAL A 17 16.33 14.52 -11.53
C VAL A 17 15.09 13.98 -12.23
N ARG A 18 15.28 13.31 -13.37
CA ARG A 18 14.25 12.50 -14.01
C ARG A 18 14.28 11.10 -13.38
N ALA A 19 13.34 10.83 -12.46
CA ALA A 19 13.31 9.59 -11.70
C ALA A 19 12.69 8.41 -12.45
N LEU A 20 11.74 8.68 -13.36
CA LEU A 20 11.11 7.67 -14.22
C LEU A 20 10.90 8.29 -15.61
N GLU A 21 11.09 7.47 -16.65
CA GLU A 21 10.88 7.87 -18.04
C GLU A 21 10.23 6.75 -18.84
N GLY A 22 8.94 6.92 -19.18
CA GLY A 22 8.18 5.99 -20.01
C GLY A 22 8.15 4.55 -19.48
N ILE A 23 8.10 4.37 -18.17
CA ILE A 23 8.15 3.03 -17.55
C ILE A 23 6.82 2.30 -17.74
N ASN A 24 6.92 1.06 -18.20
CA ASN A 24 5.80 0.12 -18.27
C ASN A 24 5.98 -0.96 -17.21
N PHE A 25 4.91 -1.26 -16.50
CA PHE A 25 4.91 -2.24 -15.42
C PHE A 25 3.53 -2.90 -15.32
N GLU A 26 3.52 -4.23 -15.21
CA GLU A 26 2.26 -4.98 -15.06
C GLU A 26 2.38 -6.05 -13.99
N ILE A 27 1.25 -6.39 -13.38
CA ILE A 27 1.13 -7.47 -12.40
C ILE A 27 -0.10 -8.32 -12.75
N PHE A 28 0.09 -9.64 -12.77
CA PHE A 28 -0.99 -10.60 -12.97
C PHE A 28 -1.59 -11.07 -11.64
N PRO A 29 -2.82 -11.62 -11.65
CA PRO A 29 -3.43 -12.18 -10.46
C PRO A 29 -2.58 -13.29 -9.84
N ASN A 30 -2.42 -13.26 -8.51
CA ASN A 30 -1.64 -14.23 -7.72
C ASN A 30 -0.13 -14.27 -8.06
N GLU A 31 0.38 -13.24 -8.69
CA GLU A 31 1.79 -13.10 -9.02
C GLU A 31 2.55 -12.37 -7.91
N ILE A 32 3.82 -12.74 -7.74
CA ILE A 32 4.81 -12.03 -6.93
C ILE A 32 5.87 -11.49 -7.87
N VAL A 33 5.96 -10.17 -7.97
CA VAL A 33 6.91 -9.50 -8.86
C VAL A 33 8.04 -8.87 -8.04
N GLY A 34 9.28 -9.18 -8.40
CA GLY A 34 10.48 -8.56 -7.85
C GLY A 34 10.97 -7.41 -8.74
N LEU A 35 11.06 -6.19 -8.18
CA LEU A 35 11.70 -5.06 -8.82
C LEU A 35 13.18 -5.03 -8.49
N VAL A 36 14.02 -5.32 -9.49
CA VAL A 36 15.48 -5.35 -9.37
C VAL A 36 16.11 -4.20 -10.15
N GLY A 37 17.22 -3.67 -9.67
CA GLY A 37 17.94 -2.57 -10.31
C GLY A 37 18.81 -1.81 -9.32
N GLU A 38 19.69 -0.96 -9.82
CA GLU A 38 20.62 -0.17 -9.03
C GLU A 38 19.91 0.82 -8.07
N ASN A 39 20.65 1.33 -7.10
CA ASN A 39 20.14 2.43 -6.25
C ASN A 39 19.95 3.67 -7.12
N GLY A 40 18.80 4.33 -6.96
CA GLY A 40 18.44 5.47 -7.82
C GLY A 40 17.67 5.10 -9.10
N ALA A 41 17.52 3.83 -9.47
CA ALA A 41 16.81 3.39 -10.68
C ALA A 41 15.28 3.63 -10.68
N GLY A 42 14.75 4.42 -9.75
CA GLY A 42 13.33 4.80 -9.75
C GLY A 42 12.37 3.77 -9.11
N LYS A 43 12.84 2.60 -8.66
CA LYS A 43 11.98 1.53 -8.07
C LYS A 43 11.04 2.05 -6.98
N SER A 44 11.59 2.74 -6.01
CA SER A 44 10.80 3.31 -4.90
C SER A 44 9.86 4.41 -5.37
N THR A 45 10.22 5.16 -6.40
CA THR A 45 9.37 6.21 -6.99
C THR A 45 8.17 5.58 -7.68
N LEU A 46 8.35 4.50 -8.45
CA LEU A 46 7.26 3.76 -9.09
C LEU A 46 6.28 3.21 -8.05
N MET A 47 6.77 2.59 -6.99
CA MET A 47 5.94 2.07 -5.90
C MET A 47 5.23 3.19 -5.12
N LYS A 48 5.88 4.34 -4.91
CA LYS A 48 5.26 5.51 -4.26
C LYS A 48 4.17 6.15 -5.12
N ILE A 49 4.27 6.10 -6.45
CA ILE A 49 3.20 6.52 -7.35
C ILE A 49 2.00 5.59 -7.19
N LEU A 50 2.22 4.29 -7.22
CA LEU A 50 1.16 3.30 -7.02
C LEU A 50 0.49 3.43 -5.64
N ALA A 51 1.26 3.76 -4.61
CA ALA A 51 0.74 4.01 -3.26
C ALA A 51 0.08 5.39 -3.07
N GLY A 52 0.04 6.24 -4.11
CA GLY A 52 -0.54 7.57 -4.05
C GLY A 52 0.26 8.60 -3.24
N VAL A 53 1.53 8.32 -2.95
CA VAL A 53 2.44 9.27 -2.28
C VAL A 53 2.94 10.32 -3.28
N TYR A 54 3.16 9.91 -4.52
CA TYR A 54 3.47 10.79 -5.63
C TYR A 54 2.45 10.64 -6.75
N GLN A 55 2.27 11.67 -7.55
CA GLN A 55 1.54 11.57 -8.82
C GLN A 55 2.55 11.44 -9.95
N CYS A 56 2.25 10.62 -10.95
CA CYS A 56 3.02 10.61 -12.19
C CYS A 56 2.79 11.91 -12.96
N ASP A 57 3.80 12.35 -13.71
CA ASP A 57 3.70 13.54 -14.57
C ASP A 57 3.09 13.15 -15.92
N GLN A 58 3.35 11.91 -16.38
CA GLN A 58 2.78 11.32 -17.59
C GLN A 58 2.51 9.83 -17.37
N GLY A 59 1.64 9.27 -18.21
CA GLY A 59 1.27 7.87 -18.21
C GLY A 59 -0.08 7.61 -17.54
N GLU A 60 -0.48 6.36 -17.54
CA GLU A 60 -1.78 5.92 -17.08
C GLU A 60 -1.65 4.69 -16.17
N ILE A 61 -2.57 4.56 -15.24
CA ILE A 61 -2.68 3.40 -14.36
C ILE A 61 -4.03 2.75 -14.59
N THR A 62 -4.02 1.48 -14.91
CA THR A 62 -5.22 0.65 -15.04
C THR A 62 -5.20 -0.41 -13.95
N LEU A 63 -6.27 -0.48 -13.17
CA LEU A 63 -6.46 -1.46 -12.10
C LEU A 63 -7.75 -2.23 -12.36
N ARG A 64 -7.68 -3.56 -12.49
CA ARG A 64 -8.83 -4.45 -12.76
C ARG A 64 -9.68 -3.97 -13.95
N ASP A 65 -9.04 -3.74 -15.08
CA ASP A 65 -9.63 -3.23 -16.32
C ASP A 65 -10.23 -1.80 -16.22
N GLN A 66 -10.00 -1.06 -15.15
CA GLN A 66 -10.48 0.32 -14.98
C GLN A 66 -9.30 1.30 -14.87
N LYS A 67 -9.33 2.36 -15.67
CA LYS A 67 -8.38 3.47 -15.52
C LYS A 67 -8.64 4.17 -14.20
N VAL A 68 -7.58 4.34 -13.42
CA VAL A 68 -7.64 4.97 -12.09
C VAL A 68 -6.63 6.09 -11.98
N GLN A 69 -7.00 7.14 -11.27
CA GLN A 69 -6.08 8.19 -10.87
C GLN A 69 -5.94 8.15 -9.35
N ILE A 70 -4.75 7.84 -8.88
CA ILE A 70 -4.46 7.71 -7.45
C ILE A 70 -3.86 9.02 -6.95
N LYS A 71 -4.67 9.84 -6.30
CA LYS A 71 -4.27 11.20 -5.87
C LYS A 71 -3.60 11.23 -4.51
N ASN A 72 -3.89 10.25 -3.67
CA ASN A 72 -3.40 10.19 -2.30
C ASN A 72 -3.41 8.74 -1.77
N PRO A 73 -2.71 8.45 -0.65
CA PRO A 73 -2.66 7.11 -0.08
C PRO A 73 -4.00 6.56 0.40
N GLN A 74 -4.97 7.42 0.68
CA GLN A 74 -6.30 7.00 1.06
C GLN A 74 -7.05 6.38 -0.12
N GLU A 75 -6.98 7.00 -1.29
CA GLU A 75 -7.54 6.47 -2.54
C GLU A 75 -6.87 5.15 -2.92
N ALA A 76 -5.53 5.07 -2.84
CA ALA A 76 -4.80 3.82 -3.07
C ALA A 76 -5.35 2.68 -2.20
N ARG A 77 -5.55 2.94 -0.90
CA ARG A 77 -6.13 1.96 0.03
C ARG A 77 -7.56 1.56 -0.32
N THR A 78 -8.40 2.50 -0.74
CA THR A 78 -9.78 2.22 -1.17
C THR A 78 -9.81 1.33 -2.41
N LEU A 79 -8.84 1.49 -3.30
CA LEU A 79 -8.64 0.64 -4.47
C LEU A 79 -8.03 -0.74 -4.13
N GLY A 80 -7.67 -0.97 -2.87
CA GLY A 80 -7.06 -2.22 -2.40
C GLY A 80 -5.54 -2.28 -2.58
N ILE A 81 -4.88 -1.13 -2.78
CA ILE A 81 -3.43 -1.03 -2.87
C ILE A 81 -2.87 -0.70 -1.48
N GLY A 82 -2.03 -1.58 -0.95
CA GLY A 82 -1.32 -1.38 0.31
C GLY A 82 0.18 -1.29 0.09
N MET A 83 0.87 -0.43 0.83
CA MET A 83 2.32 -0.31 0.80
C MET A 83 2.89 -0.52 2.21
N VAL A 84 3.93 -1.33 2.31
CA VAL A 84 4.75 -1.43 3.51
C VAL A 84 6.01 -0.60 3.29
N PHE A 85 6.19 0.41 4.13
CA PHE A 85 7.37 1.27 4.06
C PHE A 85 8.56 0.60 4.78
N GLN A 86 9.76 0.92 4.32
CA GLN A 86 10.99 0.40 4.91
C GLN A 86 11.22 0.93 6.34
N GLU A 87 10.80 2.16 6.59
CA GLU A 87 10.85 2.75 7.92
C GLU A 87 9.58 2.41 8.72
N GLN A 88 9.76 1.97 9.94
CA GLN A 88 8.65 1.66 10.85
C GLN A 88 8.10 2.97 11.43
N ALA A 89 6.95 3.40 10.91
CA ALA A 89 6.24 4.58 11.42
C ALA A 89 5.37 4.22 12.65
N VAL A 90 5.99 3.66 13.69
CA VAL A 90 5.30 3.38 14.95
C VAL A 90 5.47 4.57 15.88
N LEU A 91 4.37 5.02 16.47
CA LEU A 91 4.38 6.07 17.50
C LEU A 91 4.58 5.42 18.88
N PRO A 92 5.79 5.57 19.49
CA PRO A 92 6.13 4.83 20.71
C PRO A 92 5.30 5.26 21.94
N ASN A 93 4.75 6.46 21.92
CA ASN A 93 3.92 7.01 23.00
C ASN A 93 2.43 6.61 22.89
N MET A 94 2.07 5.83 21.88
CA MET A 94 0.69 5.34 21.67
C MET A 94 0.61 3.84 21.93
N MET A 95 -0.56 3.40 22.40
CA MET A 95 -0.83 1.97 22.56
C MET A 95 -0.84 1.25 21.22
N VAL A 96 -0.56 -0.05 21.21
CA VAL A 96 -0.52 -0.88 20.00
C VAL A 96 -1.82 -0.77 19.18
N TYR A 97 -2.97 -0.84 19.85
CA TYR A 97 -4.26 -0.73 19.16
C TYR A 97 -4.50 0.66 18.54
N GLU A 98 -3.94 1.71 19.13
CA GLU A 98 -4.00 3.07 18.59
C GLU A 98 -3.11 3.20 17.35
N ASN A 99 -1.91 2.62 17.38
CA ASN A 99 -1.04 2.54 16.21
C ASN A 99 -1.68 1.75 15.05
N ILE A 100 -2.37 0.63 15.33
CA ILE A 100 -3.04 -0.19 14.29
C ILE A 100 -4.14 0.62 13.58
N PHE A 101 -4.87 1.45 14.30
CA PHE A 101 -5.99 2.22 13.76
C PHE A 101 -5.69 3.70 13.54
N LEU A 102 -4.40 4.07 13.54
CA LEU A 102 -3.98 5.45 13.30
C LEU A 102 -4.53 5.98 11.97
N GLY A 103 -5.19 7.15 12.03
CA GLY A 103 -5.87 7.75 10.88
C GLY A 103 -7.20 7.09 10.50
N ARG A 104 -7.68 6.13 11.32
CA ARG A 104 -8.97 5.45 11.15
C ARG A 104 -9.83 5.51 12.42
N GLU A 105 -9.53 6.39 13.34
CA GLU A 105 -10.18 6.52 14.64
C GLU A 105 -11.68 6.83 14.51
N LYS A 106 -12.07 7.49 13.41
CA LYS A 106 -13.48 7.87 13.13
C LYS A 106 -14.45 6.70 13.20
N ILE A 107 -14.02 5.48 12.87
CA ILE A 107 -14.88 4.28 12.92
C ILE A 107 -15.21 3.84 14.36
N PHE A 108 -14.48 4.36 15.35
CA PHE A 108 -14.68 4.06 16.77
C PHE A 108 -15.22 5.26 17.56
N ILE A 109 -15.63 6.33 16.89
CA ILE A 109 -16.21 7.50 17.56
C ILE A 109 -17.72 7.32 17.63
N HIS A 110 -18.25 7.27 18.86
CA HIS A 110 -19.69 7.24 19.15
C HIS A 110 -20.04 8.45 20.02
N ASN A 111 -21.03 9.24 19.61
CA ASN A 111 -21.46 10.46 20.30
C ASN A 111 -20.30 11.42 20.66
N GLY A 112 -19.31 11.55 19.75
CA GLY A 112 -18.17 12.44 19.95
C GLY A 112 -17.07 11.86 20.85
N LEU A 113 -17.23 10.66 21.40
CA LEU A 113 -16.26 9.99 22.27
C LEU A 113 -15.63 8.80 21.57
N LEU A 114 -14.31 8.61 21.77
CA LEU A 114 -13.58 7.48 21.23
C LEU A 114 -13.81 6.22 22.10
N ASP A 115 -14.41 5.17 21.52
CA ASP A 115 -14.59 3.88 22.17
C ASP A 115 -13.29 3.04 22.09
N ARG A 116 -12.41 3.28 23.03
CA ARG A 116 -11.14 2.54 23.17
C ARG A 116 -11.32 1.03 23.44
N ARG A 117 -12.44 0.64 24.08
CA ARG A 117 -12.71 -0.78 24.38
C ARG A 117 -12.99 -1.57 23.10
N THR A 118 -13.86 -1.04 22.24
CA THR A 118 -14.13 -1.64 20.92
C THR A 118 -12.89 -1.61 20.05
N MET A 119 -12.14 -0.53 20.03
CA MET A 119 -10.88 -0.41 19.30
C MET A 119 -9.86 -1.49 19.71
N LEU A 120 -9.67 -1.72 21.02
CA LEU A 120 -8.81 -2.78 21.53
C LEU A 120 -9.31 -4.18 21.14
N LYS A 121 -10.61 -4.42 21.20
CA LYS A 121 -11.23 -5.70 20.81
C LYS A 121 -11.00 -6.02 19.33
N GLU A 122 -11.19 -5.04 18.46
CA GLU A 122 -10.97 -5.20 17.02
C GLU A 122 -9.48 -5.38 16.70
N ALA A 123 -8.57 -4.65 17.36
CA ALA A 123 -7.13 -4.85 17.22
C ALA A 123 -6.72 -6.29 17.58
N LYS A 124 -7.24 -6.84 18.68
CA LYS A 124 -6.99 -8.24 19.08
C LYS A 124 -7.48 -9.24 18.03
N LYS A 125 -8.67 -9.02 17.43
CA LYS A 125 -9.17 -9.86 16.33
C LYS A 125 -8.25 -9.79 15.11
N PHE A 126 -7.84 -8.58 14.75
CA PHE A 126 -6.93 -8.35 13.61
C PHE A 126 -5.59 -9.07 13.83
N CYS A 127 -4.97 -8.93 15.00
CA CYS A 127 -3.72 -9.62 15.33
C CYS A 127 -3.88 -11.15 15.29
N LYS A 128 -4.98 -11.71 15.84
CA LYS A 128 -5.24 -13.15 15.76
C LYS A 128 -5.36 -13.63 14.32
N LYS A 129 -6.05 -12.89 13.46
CA LYS A 129 -6.18 -13.21 12.03
C LYS A 129 -4.82 -13.18 11.33
N LEU A 130 -3.96 -12.22 11.62
CA LEU A 130 -2.60 -12.14 11.08
C LEU A 130 -1.75 -13.33 11.51
N VAL A 131 -1.77 -13.68 12.79
CA VAL A 131 -1.03 -14.84 13.32
C VAL A 131 -1.49 -16.14 12.65
N LEU A 132 -2.79 -16.34 12.50
CA LEU A 132 -3.33 -17.52 11.80
C LEU A 132 -2.87 -17.59 10.34
N ILE A 133 -2.85 -16.47 9.63
CA ILE A 133 -2.35 -16.41 8.25
C ILE A 133 -0.85 -16.71 8.20
N TYR A 134 -0.08 -16.18 9.15
CA TYR A 134 1.36 -16.42 9.24
C TYR A 134 1.69 -17.88 9.55
N LEU A 135 0.95 -18.52 10.46
CA LEU A 135 1.14 -19.92 10.85
C LEU A 135 0.64 -20.92 9.79
N SER A 136 -0.30 -20.51 8.94
CA SER A 136 -0.85 -21.38 7.89
C SER A 136 -0.06 -21.41 6.58
N LYS A 137 0.97 -20.56 6.43
CA LYS A 137 1.83 -20.54 5.25
C LYS A 137 3.27 -20.90 5.63
N PRO A 138 3.81 -22.02 5.13
CA PRO A 138 5.24 -22.32 5.30
C PRO A 138 6.05 -21.35 4.45
N THR A 139 6.88 -20.59 5.14
CA THR A 139 8.12 -19.95 4.72
C THR A 139 8.19 -19.29 3.34
N CYS A 140 8.03 -17.96 3.29
CA CYS A 140 8.95 -17.07 2.59
C CYS A 140 8.76 -15.64 3.06
N MET A 141 9.80 -15.04 3.63
CA MET A 141 9.88 -13.59 3.83
C MET A 141 10.04 -12.95 2.46
N SER A 142 8.97 -12.46 1.89
CA SER A 142 9.01 -11.56 0.74
C SER A 142 7.73 -10.75 0.70
N LEU A 143 7.92 -9.46 0.55
CA LEU A 143 6.93 -8.38 0.35
C LEU A 143 5.51 -8.87 0.03
N ILE A 144 4.63 -8.76 1.02
CA ILE A 144 3.23 -9.11 0.84
C ILE A 144 2.52 -7.86 0.33
N LEU A 145 2.27 -7.82 -0.98
CA LEU A 145 1.18 -7.03 -1.53
C LEU A 145 -0.13 -7.69 -1.07
N TRP A 146 -0.78 -7.10 -0.07
CA TRP A 146 -2.02 -7.64 0.48
C TRP A 146 -3.18 -7.37 -0.48
N ASN A 147 -3.72 -8.46 -1.00
CA ASN A 147 -5.01 -8.44 -1.68
C ASN A 147 -6.11 -8.54 -0.60
N VAL A 148 -6.66 -7.41 -0.17
CA VAL A 148 -7.84 -7.37 0.70
C VAL A 148 -9.07 -7.40 -0.19
N LYS A 149 -9.82 -8.52 -0.10
CA LYS A 149 -11.20 -8.59 -0.62
C LYS A 149 -12.12 -7.71 0.21
#